data_aba3366ffcb3f3ab926e21c1e42586b1
#
_entry.id   aba3366ffcb3f3ab926e21c1e42586b1
#
_cell.length_a   1.000
_cell.length_b   1.000
_cell.length_c   1.000
_cell.angle_alpha   90.00
_cell.angle_beta   90.00
_cell.angle_gamma   90.00
#
_symmetry.space_group_name_H-M   'P 1'
#
loop_
_entity.id
_entity.type
_entity.pdbx_description
1 polymer ?
#
loop_
_entity_poly.entity_id
_entity_poly.type
_entity_poly.pdbx_seq_one_letter_code
_entity_poly.pdbx_strand_id
1 'polypeptide(L)'
;MDLTNAMQGGDRITKQRNLFLVLTILLAVTSFALSLKILMQEERIIMVPPLTSEVMISNRKVSSSYLEQMTMVFLNSLLDLSNMDVLHKRDMILKYTSNSHPSFAKRINEYFADSAEKYKNFDLVTYFTVKNMEIDETKGEVIAHGILTSRYGKHGFESTLTSYRLSFEFSGGYLWLKEFNQVVDDKD
;
A
#
# COMPACT_ATOMS: atom_id res chain seq x y z
N MET A 1 74.14 -13.82 26.66
CA MET A 1 73.29 -13.64 25.51
C MET A 1 72.09 -14.56 25.58
N ASP A 2 71.01 -14.30 25.80
CA ASP A 2 70.02 -13.26 26.02
C ASP A 2 68.65 -13.89 26.34
N LEU A 3 68.59 -14.53 27.51
CA LEU A 3 67.30 -15.08 28.01
C LEU A 3 66.24 -13.98 28.14
N THR A 4 66.64 -12.75 28.43
CA THR A 4 65.79 -11.56 28.52
C THR A 4 65.20 -11.13 27.17
N ASN A 5 65.97 -11.22 26.07
CA ASN A 5 65.47 -10.90 24.73
C ASN A 5 64.51 -11.96 24.18
N ALA A 6 64.74 -13.25 24.52
CA ALA A 6 63.81 -14.33 24.16
C ALA A 6 62.47 -14.25 24.91
N MET A 7 62.48 -13.86 26.19
CA MET A 7 61.27 -13.65 26.99
C MET A 7 60.47 -12.42 26.50
N GLN A 8 61.12 -11.34 26.17
CA GLN A 8 60.45 -10.14 25.60
C GLN A 8 59.85 -10.39 24.22
N GLY A 9 60.47 -11.25 23.41
CA GLY A 9 59.89 -11.68 22.11
C GLY A 9 58.63 -12.52 22.29
N GLY A 10 58.65 -13.45 23.25
CA GLY A 10 57.47 -14.28 23.58
C GLY A 10 56.25 -13.45 24.06
N ASP A 11 56.51 -12.46 24.91
CA ASP A 11 55.44 -11.58 25.43
C ASP A 11 54.82 -10.70 24.36
N ARG A 12 55.63 -10.25 23.39
CA ARG A 12 55.10 -9.51 22.24
C ARG A 12 54.19 -10.36 21.35
N ILE A 13 54.61 -11.58 21.05
CA ILE A 13 53.81 -12.51 20.22
C ILE A 13 52.53 -12.89 20.90
N THR A 14 52.55 -13.14 22.21
CA THR A 14 51.31 -13.44 22.97
C THR A 14 50.39 -12.26 23.05
N LYS A 15 50.86 -11.04 23.24
CA LYS A 15 50.06 -9.80 23.19
C LYS A 15 49.43 -9.57 21.81
N GLN A 16 50.21 -9.76 20.73
CA GLN A 16 49.69 -9.64 19.36
C GLN A 16 48.59 -10.70 19.09
N ARG A 17 48.84 -11.96 19.46
CA ARG A 17 47.86 -13.04 19.32
C ARG A 17 46.56 -12.74 20.07
N ASN A 18 46.67 -12.25 21.30
CA ASN A 18 45.49 -11.90 22.09
C ASN A 18 44.73 -10.72 21.51
N LEU A 19 45.45 -9.74 20.97
CA LEU A 19 44.84 -8.58 20.25
C LEU A 19 44.08 -9.05 19.02
N PHE A 20 44.67 -9.92 18.19
CA PHE A 20 44.00 -10.51 17.04
C PHE A 20 42.75 -11.33 17.42
N LEU A 21 42.82 -12.12 18.51
CA LEU A 21 41.65 -12.86 19.00
C LEU A 21 40.52 -11.92 19.42
N VAL A 22 40.82 -10.83 20.13
CA VAL A 22 39.82 -9.87 20.55
C VAL A 22 39.20 -9.19 19.30
N LEU A 23 40.04 -8.81 18.31
CA LEU A 23 39.56 -8.20 17.09
C LEU A 23 38.66 -9.14 16.27
N THR A 24 39.03 -10.43 16.18
CA THR A 24 38.24 -11.45 15.49
C THR A 24 36.88 -11.68 16.17
N ILE A 25 36.87 -11.75 17.50
CA ILE A 25 35.62 -11.87 18.25
C ILE A 25 34.73 -10.65 18.04
N LEU A 26 35.29 -9.44 18.07
CA LEU A 26 34.54 -8.21 17.82
C LEU A 26 33.93 -8.20 16.43
N LEU A 27 34.70 -8.57 15.40
CA LEU A 27 34.20 -8.68 14.01
C LEU A 27 33.10 -9.74 13.88
N ALA A 28 33.24 -10.87 14.54
CA ALA A 28 32.21 -11.93 14.50
C ALA A 28 30.92 -11.45 15.14
N VAL A 29 30.96 -10.75 16.28
CA VAL A 29 29.78 -10.21 16.95
C VAL A 29 29.10 -9.12 16.11
N THR A 30 29.88 -8.23 15.54
CA THR A 30 29.30 -7.16 14.67
C THR A 30 28.70 -7.75 13.40
N SER A 31 29.33 -8.74 12.78
CA SER A 31 28.80 -9.43 11.60
C SER A 31 27.49 -10.18 11.94
N PHE A 32 27.45 -10.84 13.09
CA PHE A 32 26.25 -11.54 13.56
C PHE A 32 25.09 -10.56 13.84
N ALA A 33 25.38 -9.43 14.49
CA ALA A 33 24.39 -8.39 14.76
C ALA A 33 23.82 -7.78 13.47
N LEU A 34 24.68 -7.54 12.45
CA LEU A 34 24.26 -7.06 11.14
C LEU A 34 23.40 -8.10 10.40
N SER A 35 23.78 -9.37 10.47
CA SER A 35 23.00 -10.46 9.86
C SER A 35 21.61 -10.58 10.50
N LEU A 36 21.51 -10.47 11.82
CA LEU A 36 20.23 -10.45 12.53
C LEU A 36 19.37 -9.24 12.11
N LYS A 37 20.00 -8.07 11.96
CA LYS A 37 19.29 -6.87 11.52
C LYS A 37 18.72 -7.05 10.11
N ILE A 38 19.48 -7.64 9.18
CA ILE A 38 19.03 -7.94 7.82
C ILE A 38 17.91 -8.97 7.82
N LEU A 39 18.01 -10.03 8.62
CA LEU A 39 16.96 -11.05 8.75
C LEU A 39 15.66 -10.49 9.36
N MET A 40 15.76 -9.46 10.21
CA MET A 40 14.60 -8.78 10.79
C MET A 40 14.03 -7.68 9.88
N GLN A 41 14.73 -7.32 8.81
CA GLN A 41 14.31 -6.35 7.84
C GLN A 41 13.49 -7.07 6.77
N GLU A 42 12.19 -7.20 6.99
CA GLU A 42 11.26 -7.70 5.99
C GLU A 42 11.03 -6.62 4.91
N GLU A 43 11.96 -6.46 4.00
CA GLU A 43 11.71 -5.76 2.74
C GLU A 43 11.01 -6.73 1.79
N ARG A 44 9.69 -6.66 1.74
CA ARG A 44 8.92 -7.36 0.73
C ARG A 44 8.78 -6.45 -0.48
N ILE A 45 9.40 -6.85 -1.58
CA ILE A 45 9.16 -6.22 -2.88
C ILE A 45 7.77 -6.66 -3.32
N ILE A 46 6.81 -5.75 -3.24
CA ILE A 46 5.48 -5.98 -3.79
C ILE A 46 5.55 -5.64 -5.27
N MET A 47 5.44 -6.66 -6.13
CA MET A 47 5.19 -6.43 -7.56
C MET A 47 3.77 -5.89 -7.70
N VAL A 48 3.67 -4.58 -7.85
CA VAL A 48 2.42 -3.89 -8.20
C VAL A 48 2.44 -3.65 -9.71
N PRO A 49 1.27 -3.64 -10.40
CA PRO A 49 1.20 -3.28 -11.82
C PRO A 49 1.97 -1.99 -12.10
N PRO A 50 2.41 -1.72 -13.34
CA PRO A 50 3.44 -0.73 -13.64
C PRO A 50 3.13 0.63 -13.02
N LEU A 51 3.71 0.86 -11.86
CA LEU A 51 3.68 2.15 -11.17
C LEU A 51 4.71 3.04 -11.84
N THR A 52 4.31 4.25 -12.19
CA THR A 52 5.17 5.22 -12.89
C THR A 52 6.13 5.96 -11.96
N SER A 53 6.11 5.67 -10.66
CA SER A 53 6.97 6.31 -9.66
C SER A 53 7.56 5.30 -8.67
N GLU A 54 8.73 5.65 -8.10
CA GLU A 54 9.39 4.85 -7.07
C GLU A 54 8.50 4.72 -5.83
N VAL A 55 8.20 3.49 -5.45
CA VAL A 55 7.38 3.18 -4.28
C VAL A 55 8.29 2.78 -3.14
N MET A 56 8.40 3.62 -2.12
CA MET A 56 9.06 3.27 -0.87
C MET A 56 8.04 2.69 0.12
N ILE A 57 8.20 1.42 0.45
CA ILE A 57 7.44 0.77 1.50
C ILE A 57 8.40 0.52 2.66
N SER A 58 8.30 1.31 3.71
CA SER A 58 9.00 1.07 4.96
C SER A 58 8.06 0.36 5.95
N ASN A 59 8.60 -0.40 6.86
CA ASN A 59 8.01 -1.39 7.79
C ASN A 59 6.63 -1.12 8.43
N ARG A 60 5.92 -0.03 8.10
CA ARG A 60 4.52 0.30 8.49
C ARG A 60 3.98 1.56 7.82
N LYS A 61 4.74 2.19 6.92
CA LYS A 61 4.28 3.40 6.25
C LYS A 61 4.30 3.19 4.74
N VAL A 62 3.20 3.52 4.13
CA VAL A 62 3.02 3.50 2.67
C VAL A 62 3.23 4.93 2.19
N SER A 63 4.00 5.12 1.12
CA SER A 63 4.22 6.46 0.57
C SER A 63 2.94 7.06 0.01
N SER A 64 2.80 8.39 0.09
CA SER A 64 1.67 9.12 -0.50
C SER A 64 1.49 8.81 -1.97
N SER A 65 2.59 8.71 -2.72
CA SER A 65 2.57 8.35 -4.14
C SER A 65 1.94 6.97 -4.40
N TYR A 66 2.20 5.98 -3.54
CA TYR A 66 1.59 4.67 -3.67
C TYR A 66 0.09 4.70 -3.31
N LEU A 67 -0.27 5.41 -2.23
CA LEU A 67 -1.68 5.60 -1.86
C LEU A 67 -2.46 6.32 -2.96
N GLU A 68 -1.87 7.35 -3.57
CA GLU A 68 -2.47 8.07 -4.69
C GLU A 68 -2.75 7.15 -5.88
N GLN A 69 -1.74 6.40 -6.32
CA GLN A 69 -1.88 5.49 -7.47
C GLN A 69 -2.88 4.37 -7.20
N MET A 70 -2.82 3.75 -6.01
CA MET A 70 -3.78 2.72 -5.64
C MET A 70 -5.19 3.28 -5.51
N THR A 71 -5.33 4.50 -4.98
CA THR A 71 -6.63 5.19 -4.92
C THR A 71 -7.22 5.39 -6.32
N MET A 72 -6.42 5.80 -7.30
CA MET A 72 -6.88 5.91 -8.69
C MET A 72 -7.39 4.57 -9.25
N VAL A 73 -6.66 3.47 -9.00
CA VAL A 73 -7.08 2.13 -9.41
C VAL A 73 -8.42 1.74 -8.77
N PHE A 74 -8.58 2.02 -7.48
CA PHE A 74 -9.83 1.70 -6.77
C PHE A 74 -10.99 2.60 -7.21
N LEU A 75 -10.77 3.90 -7.39
CA LEU A 75 -11.80 4.82 -7.88
C LEU A 75 -12.29 4.41 -9.27
N ASN A 76 -11.36 4.11 -10.19
CA ASN A 76 -11.72 3.60 -11.52
C ASN A 76 -12.51 2.30 -11.46
N SER A 77 -12.24 1.46 -10.47
CA SER A 77 -12.94 0.18 -10.32
C SER A 77 -14.29 0.29 -9.61
N LEU A 78 -14.45 1.30 -8.76
CA LEU A 78 -15.68 1.52 -7.99
C LEU A 78 -16.67 2.46 -8.69
N LEU A 79 -16.18 3.42 -9.47
CA LEU A 79 -16.97 4.52 -10.00
C LEU A 79 -17.08 4.57 -11.52
N ASP A 80 -16.07 4.06 -12.24
CA ASP A 80 -16.13 3.97 -13.71
C ASP A 80 -16.80 2.66 -14.09
N LEU A 81 -18.10 2.65 -14.10
CA LEU A 81 -18.89 1.43 -14.26
C LEU A 81 -19.73 1.48 -15.55
N SER A 82 -19.88 0.32 -16.16
CA SER A 82 -20.80 0.06 -17.25
C SER A 82 -21.49 -1.29 -17.07
N ASN A 83 -22.56 -1.52 -17.80
CA ASN A 83 -23.25 -2.81 -17.78
C ASN A 83 -22.34 -4.00 -18.14
N MET A 84 -21.27 -3.76 -18.93
CA MET A 84 -20.38 -4.84 -19.40
C MET A 84 -19.32 -5.22 -18.38
N ASP A 85 -18.88 -4.30 -17.53
CA ASP A 85 -17.70 -4.49 -16.67
C ASP A 85 -17.97 -4.50 -15.17
N VAL A 86 -19.17 -4.14 -14.74
CA VAL A 86 -19.57 -4.03 -13.33
C VAL A 86 -19.25 -5.30 -12.52
N LEU A 87 -19.49 -6.48 -13.07
CA LEU A 87 -19.21 -7.75 -12.36
C LEU A 87 -17.72 -8.05 -12.31
N HIS A 88 -16.98 -7.75 -13.36
CA HIS A 88 -15.53 -7.93 -13.39
C HIS A 88 -14.84 -7.01 -12.38
N LYS A 89 -15.26 -5.76 -12.31
CA LYS A 89 -14.75 -4.78 -11.35
C LYS A 89 -15.06 -5.14 -9.91
N ARG A 90 -16.25 -5.70 -9.64
CA ARG A 90 -16.57 -6.29 -8.34
C ARG A 90 -15.55 -7.33 -7.92
N ASP A 91 -15.28 -8.31 -8.78
CA ASP A 91 -14.37 -9.40 -8.47
C ASP A 91 -12.94 -8.91 -8.26
N MET A 92 -12.54 -7.84 -8.97
CA MET A 92 -11.27 -7.18 -8.77
C MET A 92 -11.19 -6.51 -7.39
N ILE A 93 -12.18 -5.73 -7.01
CA ILE A 93 -12.21 -5.04 -5.70
C ILE A 93 -12.23 -6.04 -4.55
N LEU A 94 -12.99 -7.12 -4.66
CA LEU A 94 -13.06 -8.14 -3.60
C LEU A 94 -11.72 -8.82 -3.32
N LYS A 95 -10.82 -8.90 -4.29
CA LYS A 95 -9.44 -9.41 -4.07
C LYS A 95 -8.60 -8.50 -3.18
N TYR A 96 -8.93 -7.22 -3.11
CA TYR A 96 -8.25 -6.23 -2.29
C TYR A 96 -9.00 -5.88 -1.01
N THR A 97 -10.10 -6.58 -0.72
CA THR A 97 -10.79 -6.48 0.57
C THR A 97 -10.22 -7.51 1.54
N SER A 98 -9.79 -7.04 2.71
CA SER A 98 -9.24 -7.92 3.74
C SER A 98 -10.32 -8.82 4.34
N ASN A 99 -9.98 -10.08 4.58
CA ASN A 99 -10.79 -10.99 5.38
C ASN A 99 -11.01 -10.49 6.83
N SER A 100 -10.22 -9.51 7.27
CA SER A 100 -10.38 -8.85 8.57
C SER A 100 -11.61 -7.95 8.63
N HIS A 101 -12.18 -7.57 7.48
CA HIS A 101 -13.33 -6.69 7.38
C HIS A 101 -14.49 -7.31 6.57
N PRO A 102 -15.11 -8.41 7.03
CA PRO A 102 -16.13 -9.12 6.27
C PRO A 102 -17.40 -8.28 6.03
N SER A 103 -17.71 -7.35 6.92
CA SER A 103 -18.83 -6.41 6.76
C SER A 103 -18.63 -5.46 5.58
N PHE A 104 -17.38 -5.05 5.29
CA PHE A 104 -17.08 -4.23 4.13
C PHE A 104 -17.20 -5.04 2.82
N ALA A 105 -16.67 -6.26 2.79
CA ALA A 105 -16.83 -7.15 1.64
C ALA A 105 -18.32 -7.39 1.30
N LYS A 106 -19.18 -7.54 2.32
CA LYS A 106 -20.62 -7.67 2.13
C LYS A 106 -21.22 -6.41 1.51
N ARG A 107 -20.91 -5.23 2.05
CA ARG A 107 -21.37 -3.94 1.49
C ARG A 107 -20.93 -3.72 0.04
N ILE A 108 -19.71 -4.11 -0.30
CA ILE A 108 -19.20 -4.03 -1.68
C ILE A 108 -20.00 -4.97 -2.60
N ASN A 109 -20.28 -6.18 -2.17
CA ASN A 109 -21.13 -7.10 -2.95
C ASN A 109 -22.53 -6.53 -3.19
N GLU A 110 -23.17 -5.97 -2.16
CA GLU A 110 -24.48 -5.34 -2.26
C GLU A 110 -24.43 -4.12 -3.20
N TYR A 111 -23.43 -3.25 -3.06
CA TYR A 111 -23.24 -2.11 -3.93
C TYR A 111 -23.14 -2.50 -5.41
N PHE A 112 -22.35 -3.53 -5.73
CA PHE A 112 -22.19 -3.98 -7.11
C PHE A 112 -23.42 -4.75 -7.63
N ALA A 113 -24.15 -5.46 -6.78
CA ALA A 113 -25.40 -6.11 -7.16
C ALA A 113 -26.47 -5.08 -7.56
N ASP A 114 -26.68 -4.07 -6.71
CA ASP A 114 -27.59 -2.95 -6.99
C ASP A 114 -27.16 -2.16 -8.22
N SER A 115 -25.86 -1.94 -8.37
CA SER A 115 -25.28 -1.28 -9.53
C SER A 115 -25.55 -2.06 -10.81
N ALA A 116 -25.29 -3.37 -10.83
CA ALA A 116 -25.48 -4.20 -12.02
C ALA A 116 -26.89 -4.10 -12.57
N GLU A 117 -27.90 -4.10 -11.69
CA GLU A 117 -29.30 -3.94 -12.09
C GLU A 117 -29.58 -2.54 -12.68
N LYS A 118 -29.10 -1.48 -12.02
CA LYS A 118 -29.28 -0.10 -12.49
C LYS A 118 -28.59 0.14 -13.83
N TYR A 119 -27.33 -0.30 -13.96
CA TYR A 119 -26.55 -0.10 -15.18
C TYR A 119 -27.15 -0.84 -16.38
N LYS A 120 -27.74 -2.03 -16.15
CA LYS A 120 -28.44 -2.77 -17.18
C LYS A 120 -29.77 -2.12 -17.57
N ASN A 121 -30.58 -1.71 -16.59
CA ASN A 121 -31.93 -1.21 -16.83
C ASN A 121 -31.96 0.18 -17.49
N PHE A 122 -30.97 1.03 -17.18
CA PHE A 122 -30.89 2.40 -17.66
C PHE A 122 -29.83 2.63 -18.73
N ASP A 123 -29.13 1.58 -19.21
CA ASP A 123 -27.97 1.71 -20.09
C ASP A 123 -27.00 2.78 -19.56
N LEU A 124 -26.75 2.69 -18.24
CA LEU A 124 -25.99 3.67 -17.49
C LEU A 124 -24.48 3.41 -17.66
N VAL A 125 -23.74 4.46 -17.86
CA VAL A 125 -22.27 4.47 -17.80
C VAL A 125 -21.85 5.60 -16.89
N THR A 126 -21.01 5.32 -15.92
CA THR A 126 -20.43 6.34 -15.05
C THR A 126 -18.92 6.40 -15.20
N TYR A 127 -18.36 7.57 -14.95
CA TYR A 127 -16.92 7.77 -14.81
C TYR A 127 -16.62 8.91 -13.84
N PHE A 128 -15.54 8.75 -13.10
CA PHE A 128 -15.12 9.72 -12.10
C PHE A 128 -13.81 10.39 -12.50
N THR A 129 -13.86 11.70 -12.66
CA THR A 129 -12.67 12.50 -12.98
C THR A 129 -12.16 13.15 -11.70
N VAL A 130 -11.03 12.69 -11.21
CA VAL A 130 -10.37 13.26 -10.02
C VAL A 130 -9.81 14.64 -10.37
N LYS A 131 -10.06 15.63 -9.49
CA LYS A 131 -9.51 16.98 -9.57
C LYS A 131 -8.39 17.19 -8.55
N ASN A 132 -8.57 16.68 -7.34
CA ASN A 132 -7.62 16.81 -6.25
C ASN A 132 -7.71 15.60 -5.31
N MET A 133 -6.62 15.27 -4.62
CA MET A 133 -6.58 14.25 -3.57
C MET A 133 -5.91 14.82 -2.32
N GLU A 134 -6.48 14.52 -1.17
CA GLU A 134 -5.93 14.78 0.14
C GLU A 134 -5.53 13.44 0.75
N ILE A 135 -4.24 13.29 1.09
CA ILE A 135 -3.66 12.01 1.52
C ILE A 135 -3.17 12.15 2.95
N ASP A 136 -3.69 11.32 3.86
CA ASP A 136 -3.18 11.15 5.21
C ASP A 136 -2.44 9.81 5.31
N GLU A 137 -1.10 9.85 5.14
CA GLU A 137 -0.24 8.65 5.24
C GLU A 137 -0.30 8.00 6.63
N THR A 138 -0.59 8.76 7.68
CA THR A 138 -0.56 8.25 9.05
C THR A 138 -1.78 7.41 9.37
N LYS A 139 -2.91 7.75 8.78
CA LYS A 139 -4.17 7.01 8.91
C LYS A 139 -4.39 6.02 7.76
N GLY A 140 -3.64 6.15 6.66
CA GLY A 140 -3.89 5.42 5.44
C GLY A 140 -5.22 5.82 4.79
N GLU A 141 -5.57 7.10 4.86
CA GLU A 141 -6.81 7.65 4.32
C GLU A 141 -6.54 8.57 3.15
N VAL A 142 -7.40 8.50 2.14
CA VAL A 142 -7.37 9.40 0.99
C VAL A 142 -8.76 9.92 0.73
N ILE A 143 -8.90 11.25 0.57
CA ILE A 143 -10.12 11.90 0.12
C ILE A 143 -9.89 12.39 -1.30
N ALA A 144 -10.64 11.86 -2.24
CA ALA A 144 -10.59 12.24 -3.63
C ALA A 144 -11.77 13.15 -3.99
N HIS A 145 -11.47 14.37 -4.41
CA HIS A 145 -12.45 15.35 -4.88
C HIS A 145 -12.50 15.31 -6.41
N GLY A 146 -13.68 15.27 -6.98
CA GLY A 146 -13.81 15.16 -8.44
C GLY A 146 -15.22 15.35 -8.96
N ILE A 147 -15.40 15.01 -10.22
CA ILE A 147 -16.67 15.05 -10.91
C ILE A 147 -17.08 13.64 -11.28
N LEU A 148 -18.21 13.19 -10.75
CA LEU A 148 -18.87 11.98 -11.21
C LEU A 148 -19.80 12.34 -12.37
N THR A 149 -19.54 11.76 -13.53
CA THR A 149 -20.39 11.92 -14.70
C THR A 149 -21.15 10.62 -14.96
N SER A 150 -22.46 10.73 -15.08
CA SER A 150 -23.40 9.65 -15.38
C SER A 150 -24.04 9.88 -16.74
N ARG A 151 -23.97 8.90 -17.63
CA ARG A 151 -24.60 8.92 -18.95
C ARG A 151 -25.69 7.88 -19.02
N TYR A 152 -26.90 8.29 -19.35
CA TYR A 152 -28.09 7.44 -19.44
C TYR A 152 -28.44 7.17 -20.92
N GLY A 153 -27.93 6.08 -21.47
CA GLY A 153 -28.17 5.68 -22.85
C GLY A 153 -27.99 6.83 -23.85
N LYS A 154 -29.07 7.16 -24.60
CA LYS A 154 -29.10 8.29 -25.55
C LYS A 154 -29.63 9.59 -24.96
N HIS A 155 -30.04 9.59 -23.69
CA HIS A 155 -30.87 10.67 -23.09
C HIS A 155 -30.11 11.76 -22.34
N GLY A 156 -28.81 11.80 -22.47
CA GLY A 156 -28.01 12.86 -21.88
C GLY A 156 -27.01 12.41 -20.82
N PHE A 157 -26.37 13.38 -20.22
CA PHE A 157 -25.41 13.15 -19.14
C PHE A 157 -25.68 14.12 -17.98
N GLU A 158 -25.35 13.66 -16.81
CA GLU A 158 -25.38 14.44 -15.57
C GLU A 158 -23.97 14.44 -14.96
N SER A 159 -23.53 15.59 -14.49
CA SER A 159 -22.21 15.71 -13.85
C SER A 159 -22.38 16.35 -12.49
N THR A 160 -21.92 15.68 -11.45
CA THR A 160 -22.05 16.12 -10.06
C THR A 160 -20.67 16.23 -9.43
N LEU A 161 -20.37 17.35 -8.78
CA LEU A 161 -19.18 17.50 -7.95
C LEU A 161 -19.37 16.65 -6.70
N THR A 162 -18.43 15.78 -6.43
CA THR A 162 -18.53 14.87 -5.28
C THR A 162 -17.16 14.47 -4.76
N SER A 163 -17.12 14.02 -3.52
CA SER A 163 -15.90 13.60 -2.85
C SER A 163 -16.06 12.19 -2.29
N TYR A 164 -15.02 11.40 -2.39
CA TYR A 164 -14.99 10.03 -1.88
C TYR A 164 -13.83 9.84 -0.94
N ARG A 165 -14.09 9.21 0.20
CA ARG A 165 -13.07 8.79 1.16
C ARG A 165 -12.81 7.30 0.99
N LEU A 166 -11.53 6.96 0.86
CA LEU A 166 -11.01 5.61 0.89
C LEU A 166 -10.11 5.46 2.11
N SER A 167 -10.30 4.39 2.86
CA SER A 167 -9.42 4.04 3.97
C SER A 167 -8.72 2.73 3.66
N PHE A 168 -7.43 2.68 3.91
CA PHE A 168 -6.57 1.55 3.60
C PHE A 168 -5.92 0.99 4.85
N GLU A 169 -5.65 -0.31 4.82
CA GLU A 169 -4.85 -1.01 5.82
C GLU A 169 -3.70 -1.73 5.12
N PHE A 170 -2.48 -1.49 5.57
CA PHE A 170 -1.32 -2.22 5.09
C PHE A 170 -0.99 -3.38 6.03
N SER A 171 -1.20 -4.60 5.57
CA SER A 171 -0.99 -5.81 6.35
C SER A 171 -0.51 -6.96 5.48
N GLY A 172 0.45 -7.73 5.99
CA GLY A 172 0.99 -8.91 5.30
C GLY A 172 1.69 -8.59 3.97
N GLY A 173 2.14 -7.36 3.76
CA GLY A 173 2.76 -6.93 2.50
C GLY A 173 1.77 -6.49 1.42
N TYR A 174 0.49 -6.37 1.76
CA TYR A 174 -0.57 -5.94 0.85
C TYR A 174 -1.28 -4.71 1.39
N LEU A 175 -1.73 -3.85 0.45
CA LEU A 175 -2.63 -2.76 0.75
C LEU A 175 -4.07 -3.25 0.57
N TRP A 176 -4.83 -3.22 1.67
CA TRP A 176 -6.22 -3.64 1.70
C TRP A 176 -7.14 -2.44 1.74
N LEU A 177 -8.18 -2.44 0.93
CA LEU A 177 -9.25 -1.46 1.02
C LEU A 177 -10.16 -1.83 2.20
N LYS A 178 -10.27 -0.93 3.16
CA LYS A 178 -11.03 -1.10 4.40
C LYS A 178 -12.39 -0.43 4.35
N GLU A 179 -12.44 0.76 3.76
CA GLU A 179 -13.67 1.55 3.64
C GLU A 179 -13.69 2.34 2.34
N PHE A 180 -14.89 2.54 1.83
CA PHE A 180 -15.21 3.42 0.72
C PHE A 180 -16.53 4.11 1.03
N ASN A 181 -16.54 5.43 1.13
CA ASN A 181 -17.71 6.21 1.44
C ASN A 181 -17.71 7.51 0.63
N GLN A 182 -18.89 7.93 0.19
CA GLN A 182 -19.08 9.28 -0.32
C GLN A 182 -19.04 10.27 0.84
N VAL A 183 -18.26 11.34 0.68
CA VAL A 183 -18.24 12.45 1.63
C VAL A 183 -19.33 13.42 1.21
N VAL A 184 -20.32 13.58 2.05
CA VAL A 184 -21.33 14.63 1.89
C VAL A 184 -20.74 15.89 2.52
N ASP A 185 -20.39 16.89 1.70
CA ASP A 185 -20.04 18.20 2.23
C ASP A 185 -21.31 18.83 2.81
N ASP A 186 -21.44 18.81 4.14
CA ASP A 186 -22.42 19.63 4.87
C ASP A 186 -22.03 21.11 4.73
N LYS A 187 -22.21 21.64 3.52
CA LYS A 187 -22.14 23.07 3.26
C LYS A 187 -23.43 23.47 2.55
N ASP A 188 -24.45 23.68 3.33
CA ASP A 188 -25.51 24.64 3.07
C ASP A 188 -25.46 25.76 4.12
#